data_fef2192a1088fe0e2c67835b41572d44
#
_entry.id   fef2192a1088fe0e2c67835b41572d44
#
_cell.length_a   1.000
_cell.length_b   1.000
_cell.length_c   1.000
_cell.angle_alpha   90.00
_cell.angle_beta   90.00
_cell.angle_gamma   90.00
#
_symmetry.space_group_name_H-M   'P 1'
#
loop_
_entity.id
_entity.type
_entity.pdbx_description
1 polymer ?
#
loop_
_entity_poly.entity_id
_entity_poly.type
_entity_poly.pdbx_seq_one_letter_code
_entity_poly.pdbx_strand_id
1 'polypeptide(L)'
;MTFLEMVVILSIFGTISGIVLFNYREFGSNVEMQNISNDIALRVVEAQRSAISGCLGGETSSIDYRPTYGVRFEYEGSYPNGRFIYFIDRVSSRNFFFDIPTAGCPGGECISESLFKEGYGIARICFDRGTVCSLTRADVLFARPYPNAIIRVSPETGDDLAVTEYDDIQIEIKSPFDLTKTIIVWSTGQVEIRSGTIEDIF
;
A
#
# COMPACT_ATOMS: atom_id res chain seq x y z
N MET A 1 27.60 -12.30 -50.10
CA MET A 1 26.26 -12.40 -49.47
C MET A 1 25.23 -12.42 -50.57
N THR A 2 24.43 -13.45 -50.61
CA THR A 2 23.34 -13.57 -51.57
C THR A 2 22.11 -12.81 -51.07
N PHE A 3 21.26 -12.35 -51.99
CA PHE A 3 19.99 -11.71 -51.65
C PHE A 3 19.14 -12.58 -50.71
N LEU A 4 19.14 -13.88 -50.93
CA LEU A 4 18.45 -14.86 -50.12
C LEU A 4 18.95 -14.86 -48.65
N GLU A 5 20.24 -14.79 -48.45
CA GLU A 5 20.88 -14.77 -47.13
C GLU A 5 20.47 -13.52 -46.31
N MET A 6 20.40 -12.36 -46.97
CA MET A 6 19.93 -11.13 -46.37
C MET A 6 18.46 -11.22 -45.92
N VAL A 7 17.57 -11.79 -46.74
CA VAL A 7 16.15 -11.98 -46.41
C VAL A 7 15.99 -12.91 -45.22
N VAL A 8 16.75 -13.99 -45.15
CA VAL A 8 16.69 -14.93 -44.00
C VAL A 8 17.14 -14.24 -42.69
N ILE A 9 18.24 -13.50 -42.74
CA ILE A 9 18.75 -12.78 -41.58
C ILE A 9 17.72 -11.74 -41.08
N LEU A 10 17.13 -10.96 -41.99
CA LEU A 10 16.13 -9.98 -41.63
C LEU A 10 14.85 -10.60 -41.07
N SER A 11 14.42 -11.76 -41.56
CA SER A 11 13.25 -12.47 -41.04
C SER A 11 13.48 -12.98 -39.63
N ILE A 12 14.66 -13.59 -39.36
CA ILE A 12 15.03 -14.05 -38.01
C ILE A 12 15.12 -12.86 -37.05
N PHE A 13 15.78 -11.79 -37.46
CA PHE A 13 15.87 -10.57 -36.63
C PHE A 13 14.50 -9.99 -36.32
N GLY A 14 13.63 -9.92 -37.33
CA GLY A 14 12.26 -9.39 -37.17
C GLY A 14 11.42 -10.23 -36.19
N THR A 15 11.51 -11.57 -36.28
CA THR A 15 10.78 -12.47 -35.38
C THR A 15 11.28 -12.36 -33.94
N ILE A 16 12.58 -12.35 -33.70
CA ILE A 16 13.19 -12.22 -32.38
C ILE A 16 12.80 -10.83 -31.76
N SER A 17 12.94 -9.76 -32.53
CA SER A 17 12.58 -8.43 -32.09
C SER A 17 11.10 -8.32 -31.74
N GLY A 18 10.22 -8.96 -32.52
CA GLY A 18 8.79 -9.02 -32.24
C GLY A 18 8.49 -9.68 -30.89
N ILE A 19 9.06 -10.85 -30.62
CA ILE A 19 8.87 -11.58 -29.36
C ILE A 19 9.35 -10.73 -28.17
N VAL A 20 10.51 -10.10 -28.26
CA VAL A 20 11.05 -9.25 -27.18
C VAL A 20 10.13 -8.06 -26.88
N LEU A 21 9.61 -7.40 -27.92
CA LEU A 21 8.72 -6.24 -27.75
C LEU A 21 7.38 -6.60 -27.08
N PHE A 22 6.82 -7.77 -27.38
CA PHE A 22 5.59 -8.24 -26.75
C PHE A 22 5.78 -8.54 -25.25
N ASN A 23 6.87 -9.21 -24.89
CA ASN A 23 7.13 -9.56 -23.48
C ASN A 23 7.60 -8.38 -22.63
N TYR A 24 8.13 -7.31 -23.24
CA TYR A 24 8.69 -6.18 -22.51
C TYR A 24 7.64 -5.43 -21.64
N ARG A 25 6.41 -5.30 -22.12
CA ARG A 25 5.34 -4.61 -21.41
C ARG A 25 4.90 -5.36 -20.15
N GLU A 26 4.73 -6.66 -20.25
CA GLU A 26 4.34 -7.49 -19.11
C GLU A 26 5.45 -7.53 -18.05
N PHE A 27 6.71 -7.65 -18.49
CA PHE A 27 7.86 -7.58 -17.59
C PHE A 27 7.93 -6.24 -16.86
N GLY A 28 7.75 -5.12 -17.57
CA GLY A 28 7.73 -3.79 -16.97
C GLY A 28 6.65 -3.64 -15.90
N SER A 29 5.44 -4.16 -16.17
CA SER A 29 4.34 -4.15 -15.21
C SER A 29 4.63 -5.00 -13.97
N ASN A 30 5.25 -6.16 -14.13
CA ASN A 30 5.66 -7.01 -13.00
C ASN A 30 6.67 -6.30 -12.08
N VAL A 31 7.67 -5.62 -12.67
CA VAL A 31 8.67 -4.86 -11.91
C VAL A 31 8.01 -3.70 -11.16
N GLU A 32 7.11 -2.95 -11.82
CA GLU A 32 6.40 -1.84 -11.19
C GLU A 32 5.51 -2.32 -10.03
N MET A 33 4.77 -3.41 -10.21
CA MET A 33 3.97 -4.02 -9.14
C MET A 33 4.82 -4.45 -7.95
N GLN A 34 6.02 -4.98 -8.22
CA GLN A 34 6.96 -5.34 -7.16
C GLN A 34 7.44 -4.10 -6.40
N ASN A 35 7.76 -3.03 -7.12
CA ASN A 35 8.21 -1.78 -6.51
C ASN A 35 7.12 -1.16 -5.64
N ILE A 36 5.89 -1.06 -6.14
CA ILE A 36 4.74 -0.54 -5.39
C ILE A 36 4.50 -1.37 -4.13
N SER A 37 4.47 -2.71 -4.25
CA SER A 37 4.26 -3.59 -3.11
C SER A 37 5.34 -3.44 -2.04
N ASN A 38 6.60 -3.32 -2.46
CA ASN A 38 7.74 -3.11 -1.56
C ASN A 38 7.69 -1.74 -0.90
N ASP A 39 7.28 -0.69 -1.63
CA ASP A 39 7.15 0.67 -1.07
C ASP A 39 6.07 0.70 0.01
N ILE A 40 4.92 0.10 -0.22
CA ILE A 40 3.86 -0.04 0.80
C ILE A 40 4.39 -0.80 2.03
N ALA A 41 5.00 -1.96 1.84
CA ALA A 41 5.54 -2.75 2.94
C ALA A 41 6.61 -1.97 3.73
N LEU A 42 7.49 -1.24 3.03
CA LEU A 42 8.51 -0.40 3.63
C LEU A 42 7.90 0.71 4.49
N ARG A 43 6.83 1.37 4.01
CA ARG A 43 6.14 2.42 4.78
C ARG A 43 5.49 1.88 6.04
N VAL A 44 4.90 0.70 6.00
CA VAL A 44 4.34 0.04 7.20
C VAL A 44 5.44 -0.28 8.20
N VAL A 45 6.57 -0.85 7.76
CA VAL A 45 7.73 -1.14 8.62
C VAL A 45 8.36 0.17 9.15
N GLU A 46 8.41 1.23 8.37
CA GLU A 46 8.89 2.55 8.80
C GLU A 46 7.99 3.12 9.90
N ALA A 47 6.67 3.04 9.76
CA ALA A 47 5.72 3.44 10.79
C ALA A 47 5.94 2.67 12.10
N GLN A 48 6.09 1.35 12.02
CA GLN A 48 6.40 0.51 13.18
C GLN A 48 7.71 0.91 13.86
N ARG A 49 8.79 1.09 13.09
CA ARG A 49 10.09 1.50 13.63
C ARG A 49 10.03 2.89 14.26
N SER A 50 9.37 3.85 13.62
CA SER A 50 9.22 5.22 14.13
C SER A 50 8.46 5.24 15.45
N ALA A 51 7.38 4.46 15.55
CA ALA A 51 6.61 4.30 16.79
C ALA A 51 7.48 3.71 17.90
N ILE A 52 8.16 2.59 17.67
CA ILE A 52 8.98 1.89 18.67
C ILE A 52 10.18 2.72 19.11
N SER A 53 10.89 3.37 18.17
CA SER A 53 12.06 4.19 18.45
C SER A 53 11.70 5.50 19.18
N GLY A 54 10.42 5.86 19.23
CA GLY A 54 9.96 7.05 19.91
C GLY A 54 10.36 8.34 19.22
N CYS A 55 10.38 8.35 17.89
CA CYS A 55 10.53 9.57 17.13
C CYS A 55 9.44 10.58 17.54
N LEU A 56 9.85 11.82 17.84
CA LEU A 56 8.93 12.84 18.38
C LEU A 56 8.20 13.65 17.28
N GLY A 57 8.43 13.34 16.01
CA GLY A 57 7.76 14.02 14.89
C GLY A 57 7.91 15.54 14.86
N GLY A 58 8.99 16.09 15.49
CA GLY A 58 9.23 17.52 15.57
C GLY A 58 8.56 18.25 16.75
N GLU A 59 7.83 17.56 17.60
CA GLU A 59 7.20 18.13 18.79
C GLU A 59 8.10 17.94 20.02
N THR A 60 8.30 19.02 20.80
CA THR A 60 9.24 19.02 21.94
C THR A 60 8.58 19.12 23.30
N SER A 61 7.26 19.04 23.41
CA SER A 61 6.59 19.71 24.50
C SER A 61 6.13 18.89 25.70
N SER A 62 6.25 17.54 25.75
CA SER A 62 5.91 16.84 26.99
C SER A 62 6.63 15.51 27.20
N ILE A 63 6.89 15.22 28.49
CA ILE A 63 7.48 13.97 28.97
C ILE A 63 6.58 12.74 28.65
N ASP A 64 5.28 13.00 28.47
CA ASP A 64 4.28 11.96 28.17
C ASP A 64 3.96 11.83 26.68
N TYR A 65 4.66 12.56 25.81
CA TYR A 65 4.43 12.51 24.38
C TYR A 65 4.84 11.17 23.80
N ARG A 66 3.87 10.40 23.34
CA ARG A 66 4.06 9.10 22.68
C ARG A 66 3.28 9.07 21.38
N PRO A 67 3.85 9.64 20.30
CA PRO A 67 3.14 9.67 19.04
C PRO A 67 2.89 8.26 18.51
N THR A 68 1.74 8.08 17.92
CA THR A 68 1.38 6.91 17.14
C THR A 68 1.73 7.18 15.68
N TYR A 69 2.34 6.23 15.02
CA TYR A 69 2.65 6.32 13.59
C TYR A 69 1.80 5.33 12.83
N GLY A 70 1.37 5.70 11.64
CA GLY A 70 0.52 4.81 10.85
C GLY A 70 0.64 5.02 9.35
N VAL A 71 0.01 4.10 8.64
CA VAL A 71 -0.20 4.18 7.19
C VAL A 71 -1.69 4.05 6.94
N ARG A 72 -2.26 5.05 6.27
CA ARG A 72 -3.63 5.03 5.76
C ARG A 72 -3.63 4.57 4.33
N PHE A 73 -4.53 3.66 4.02
CA PHE A 73 -4.87 3.25 2.68
C PHE A 73 -6.24 3.81 2.33
N GLU A 74 -6.33 4.52 1.22
CA GLU A 74 -7.59 5.07 0.73
C GLU A 74 -7.88 4.57 -0.68
N TYR A 75 -9.13 4.17 -0.86
CA TYR A 75 -9.66 3.67 -2.11
C TYR A 75 -11.03 4.30 -2.36
N GLU A 76 -11.18 5.04 -3.44
CA GLU A 76 -12.41 5.78 -3.75
C GLU A 76 -13.45 4.94 -4.54
N GLY A 77 -13.47 3.63 -4.32
CA GLY A 77 -14.49 2.72 -4.90
C GLY A 77 -14.36 2.47 -6.40
N SER A 78 -13.38 3.07 -7.08
CA SER A 78 -13.16 2.92 -8.52
C SER A 78 -11.68 2.72 -8.84
N TYR A 79 -11.34 1.49 -9.25
CA TYR A 79 -10.04 1.20 -9.85
C TYR A 79 -9.88 1.96 -11.18
N PRO A 80 -8.72 2.58 -11.51
CA PRO A 80 -7.41 2.42 -10.89
C PRO A 80 -7.03 3.56 -9.93
N ASN A 81 -7.81 3.87 -8.96
CA ASN A 81 -7.53 4.94 -8.02
C ASN A 81 -7.08 4.40 -6.65
N GLY A 82 -6.59 5.29 -5.84
CA GLY A 82 -6.16 5.01 -4.49
C GLY A 82 -4.88 5.73 -4.14
N ARG A 83 -4.62 5.83 -2.86
CA ARG A 83 -3.39 6.40 -2.29
C ARG A 83 -3.06 5.74 -0.97
N PHE A 84 -1.83 5.89 -0.55
CA PHE A 84 -1.45 5.58 0.81
C PHE A 84 -0.69 6.74 1.42
N ILE A 85 -0.97 6.99 2.70
CA ILE A 85 -0.49 8.16 3.43
C ILE A 85 0.26 7.67 4.66
N TYR A 86 1.52 8.05 4.78
CA TYR A 86 2.28 7.87 6.00
C TYR A 86 2.03 9.05 6.93
N PHE A 87 1.60 8.80 8.15
CA PHE A 87 1.16 9.84 9.08
C PHE A 87 1.61 9.61 10.51
N ILE A 88 1.50 10.66 11.31
CA ILE A 88 1.73 10.69 12.74
C ILE A 88 0.48 11.20 13.43
N ASP A 89 -0.11 10.41 14.31
CA ASP A 89 -1.23 10.83 15.15
C ASP A 89 -0.67 11.64 16.34
N ARG A 90 -0.98 12.92 16.40
CA ARG A 90 -0.44 13.87 17.36
C ARG A 90 -1.23 13.87 18.66
N VAL A 91 -0.52 14.15 19.78
CA VAL A 91 -1.12 14.13 21.12
C VAL A 91 -2.31 15.06 21.29
N SER A 92 -2.32 16.20 20.60
CA SER A 92 -3.41 17.17 20.68
C SER A 92 -4.74 16.65 20.08
N SER A 93 -4.64 15.70 19.18
CA SER A 93 -5.76 15.07 18.48
C SER A 93 -5.73 13.53 18.54
N ARG A 94 -4.95 12.97 19.48
CA ARG A 94 -4.71 11.52 19.57
C ARG A 94 -6.02 10.74 19.70
N ASN A 95 -6.54 10.35 18.57
CA ASN A 95 -7.78 9.60 18.44
C ASN A 95 -7.55 8.21 17.80
N PHE A 96 -6.30 7.90 17.43
CA PHE A 96 -5.91 6.72 16.65
C PHE A 96 -6.51 6.69 15.25
N PHE A 97 -6.74 7.85 14.66
CA PHE A 97 -7.13 8.03 13.27
C PHE A 97 -6.24 9.07 12.61
N PHE A 98 -6.26 9.10 11.29
CA PHE A 98 -5.63 10.16 10.53
C PHE A 98 -6.60 11.34 10.39
N ASP A 99 -6.22 12.48 10.92
CA ASP A 99 -6.95 13.73 10.71
C ASP A 99 -6.49 14.41 9.42
N ILE A 100 -7.43 14.61 8.50
CA ILE A 100 -7.11 15.20 7.18
C ILE A 100 -6.60 16.63 7.39
N PRO A 101 -5.34 16.94 6.98
CA PRO A 101 -4.81 18.28 7.17
C PRO A 101 -5.51 19.30 6.26
N THR A 102 -5.88 20.43 6.81
CA THR A 102 -6.50 21.55 6.08
C THR A 102 -5.56 22.17 5.04
N ALA A 103 -4.25 21.99 5.20
CA ALA A 103 -3.20 22.59 4.36
C ALA A 103 -2.62 21.61 3.31
N GLY A 104 -3.15 20.39 3.23
CA GLY A 104 -2.58 19.34 2.37
C GLY A 104 -1.37 18.61 2.99
N CYS A 105 -0.84 17.64 2.27
CA CYS A 105 0.33 16.84 2.67
C CYS A 105 1.61 17.37 1.95
N PRO A 106 2.77 17.48 2.63
CA PRO A 106 2.99 17.25 4.05
C PRO A 106 2.43 18.38 4.93
N GLY A 107 1.87 18.04 6.07
CA GLY A 107 1.33 19.00 7.03
C GLY A 107 0.33 18.36 7.99
N GLY A 108 0.02 19.02 9.10
CA GLY A 108 -0.82 18.42 10.13
C GLY A 108 -0.26 17.08 10.60
N GLU A 109 -1.03 16.03 10.45
CA GLU A 109 -0.62 14.66 10.74
C GLU A 109 0.04 13.96 9.55
N CYS A 110 -0.12 14.46 8.33
CA CYS A 110 0.47 13.86 7.15
C CYS A 110 1.98 14.11 7.06
N ILE A 111 2.77 13.04 7.01
CA ILE A 111 4.21 13.10 6.78
C ILE A 111 4.50 13.00 5.27
N SER A 112 3.91 12.02 4.61
CA SER A 112 4.06 11.84 3.17
C SER A 112 2.84 11.15 2.57
N GLU A 113 2.49 11.54 1.35
CA GLU A 113 1.44 10.94 0.54
C GLU A 113 2.07 10.31 -0.69
N SER A 114 1.63 9.12 -1.04
CA SER A 114 2.04 8.39 -2.24
C SER A 114 0.80 8.04 -3.06
N LEU A 115 0.79 8.54 -4.30
CA LEU A 115 -0.24 8.24 -5.29
C LEU A 115 0.22 7.08 -6.16
N PHE A 116 -0.72 6.23 -6.55
CA PHE A 116 -0.43 5.19 -7.53
C PHE A 116 -0.21 5.79 -8.91
N LYS A 117 0.67 5.18 -9.67
CA LYS A 117 0.88 5.53 -11.07
C LYS A 117 -0.35 5.20 -11.89
N GLU A 118 -0.55 5.94 -12.98
CA GLU A 118 -1.68 5.74 -13.88
C GLU A 118 -1.85 4.27 -14.29
N GLY A 119 -3.06 3.75 -14.11
CA GLY A 119 -3.42 2.37 -14.36
C GLY A 119 -3.12 1.38 -13.23
N TYR A 120 -2.41 1.79 -12.18
CA TYR A 120 -2.21 1.01 -10.98
C TYR A 120 -3.10 1.54 -9.85
N GLY A 121 -3.51 0.70 -8.94
CA GLY A 121 -4.32 1.16 -7.81
C GLY A 121 -4.71 0.04 -6.86
N ILE A 122 -5.35 0.44 -5.78
CA ILE A 122 -5.98 -0.48 -4.84
C ILE A 122 -7.24 -1.03 -5.51
N ALA A 123 -7.33 -2.34 -5.62
CA ALA A 123 -8.52 -3.01 -6.17
C ALA A 123 -9.57 -3.24 -5.08
N ARG A 124 -9.12 -3.60 -3.89
CA ARG A 124 -9.98 -3.78 -2.70
C ARG A 124 -9.15 -3.84 -1.42
N ILE A 125 -9.82 -3.57 -0.31
CA ILE A 125 -9.28 -3.70 1.03
C ILE A 125 -10.19 -4.66 1.78
N CYS A 126 -9.60 -5.70 2.38
CA CYS A 126 -10.30 -6.71 3.15
C CYS A 126 -9.63 -6.90 4.51
N PHE A 127 -10.30 -7.55 5.42
CA PHE A 127 -9.77 -7.97 6.71
C PHE A 127 -10.36 -9.31 7.13
N ASP A 128 -9.84 -9.87 8.21
CA ASP A 128 -10.23 -11.17 8.74
C ASP A 128 -10.15 -12.27 7.67
N ARG A 129 -8.96 -12.42 7.07
CA ARG A 129 -8.64 -13.40 6.03
C ARG A 129 -9.58 -13.32 4.82
N GLY A 130 -9.86 -12.10 4.38
CA GLY A 130 -10.70 -11.87 3.22
C GLY A 130 -12.20 -12.06 3.45
N THR A 131 -12.64 -12.30 4.69
CA THR A 131 -14.05 -12.55 4.99
C THR A 131 -14.91 -11.31 4.81
N VAL A 132 -14.35 -10.13 5.10
CA VAL A 132 -15.06 -8.86 4.97
C VAL A 132 -14.26 -7.95 4.04
N CYS A 133 -14.82 -7.64 2.91
CA CYS A 133 -14.30 -6.71 1.91
C CYS A 133 -15.30 -5.57 1.71
N SER A 134 -14.97 -4.54 0.99
CA SER A 134 -15.78 -3.33 0.76
C SER A 134 -15.40 -2.15 1.65
N LEU A 135 -14.12 -1.99 1.91
CA LEU A 135 -13.62 -0.88 2.69
C LEU A 135 -13.05 0.19 1.77
N THR A 136 -13.41 1.45 2.05
CA THR A 136 -12.85 2.61 1.34
C THR A 136 -11.58 3.13 2.00
N ARG A 137 -11.42 2.90 3.31
CA ARG A 137 -10.29 3.38 4.09
C ARG A 137 -9.88 2.36 5.12
N ALA A 138 -8.57 2.27 5.33
CA ALA A 138 -8.01 1.47 6.40
C ALA A 138 -6.75 2.14 6.95
N ASP A 139 -6.64 2.22 8.26
CA ASP A 139 -5.52 2.77 8.99
C ASP A 139 -4.80 1.63 9.73
N VAL A 140 -3.51 1.50 9.49
CA VAL A 140 -2.63 0.59 10.22
C VAL A 140 -1.70 1.44 11.08
N LEU A 141 -1.86 1.36 12.40
CA LEU A 141 -1.14 2.20 13.34
C LEU A 141 -0.27 1.36 14.28
N PHE A 142 0.78 1.99 14.78
CA PHE A 142 1.70 1.42 15.74
C PHE A 142 1.91 2.38 16.91
N ALA A 143 1.74 1.87 18.13
CA ALA A 143 1.90 2.64 19.36
C ALA A 143 2.88 1.98 20.32
N ARG A 144 3.78 2.79 20.91
CA ARG A 144 4.70 2.30 21.96
C ARG A 144 3.93 1.74 23.17
N PRO A 145 4.47 0.76 23.86
CA PRO A 145 5.76 0.08 23.63
C PRO A 145 5.68 -1.15 22.72
N TYR A 146 4.51 -1.48 22.20
CA TYR A 146 4.25 -2.74 21.52
C TYR A 146 4.47 -2.64 20.02
N PRO A 147 5.04 -3.67 19.37
CA PRO A 147 5.19 -3.71 17.91
C PRO A 147 3.90 -4.07 17.17
N ASN A 148 2.83 -4.35 17.90
CA ASN A 148 1.56 -4.80 17.35
C ASN A 148 0.90 -3.70 16.54
N ALA A 149 0.30 -4.08 15.43
CA ALA A 149 -0.50 -3.19 14.60
C ALA A 149 -1.90 -3.01 15.20
N ILE A 150 -2.34 -1.77 15.28
CA ILE A 150 -3.72 -1.40 15.56
C ILE A 150 -4.37 -1.16 14.21
N ILE A 151 -5.28 -2.04 13.82
CA ILE A 151 -5.94 -1.99 12.51
C ILE A 151 -7.30 -1.33 12.70
N ARG A 152 -7.51 -0.22 11.99
CA ARG A 152 -8.78 0.50 11.97
C ARG A 152 -9.32 0.55 10.56
N VAL A 153 -10.59 0.34 10.41
CA VAL A 153 -11.27 0.29 9.13
C VAL A 153 -12.48 1.20 9.15
N SER A 154 -12.64 1.94 8.08
CA SER A 154 -13.80 2.81 7.87
C SER A 154 -14.59 2.28 6.69
N PRO A 155 -15.86 1.89 6.87
CA PRO A 155 -16.71 1.46 5.77
C PRO A 155 -17.09 2.66 4.89
N GLU A 156 -17.60 2.37 3.72
CA GLU A 156 -18.02 3.34 2.70
C GLU A 156 -19.04 4.37 3.21
N THR A 157 -19.77 4.06 4.27
CA THR A 157 -20.83 4.90 4.87
C THR A 157 -20.36 6.00 5.82
N GLY A 158 -19.05 6.15 6.02
CA GLY A 158 -18.50 7.32 6.73
C GLY A 158 -18.56 7.29 8.25
N ASP A 159 -19.16 6.27 8.86
CA ASP A 159 -19.11 6.10 10.31
C ASP A 159 -17.78 5.46 10.72
N ASP A 160 -17.04 6.17 11.56
CA ASP A 160 -15.82 5.66 12.18
C ASP A 160 -16.18 4.42 13.01
N LEU A 161 -15.84 3.24 12.49
CA LEU A 161 -16.10 2.00 13.21
C LEU A 161 -15.24 1.91 14.46
N ALA A 162 -15.89 1.41 15.51
CA ALA A 162 -15.23 1.01 16.73
C ALA A 162 -13.97 0.18 16.43
N VAL A 163 -12.94 0.36 17.26
CA VAL A 163 -11.72 -0.46 17.25
C VAL A 163 -12.15 -1.92 17.37
N THR A 164 -12.24 -2.59 16.24
CA THR A 164 -12.37 -4.03 16.23
C THR A 164 -10.96 -4.56 16.08
N GLU A 165 -10.56 -5.43 16.98
CA GLU A 165 -9.26 -6.11 16.88
C GLU A 165 -9.38 -7.14 15.76
N TYR A 166 -8.89 -6.78 14.59
CA TYR A 166 -8.77 -7.69 13.46
C TYR A 166 -7.41 -8.37 13.49
N ASP A 167 -7.37 -9.63 13.11
CA ASP A 167 -6.13 -10.40 13.06
C ASP A 167 -5.21 -9.91 11.95
N ASP A 168 -5.79 -9.39 10.87
CA ASP A 168 -5.05 -8.95 9.70
C ASP A 168 -5.87 -8.01 8.81
N ILE A 169 -5.15 -7.29 7.95
CA ILE A 169 -5.72 -6.51 6.85
C ILE A 169 -5.02 -6.91 5.55
N GLN A 170 -5.79 -7.03 4.48
CA GLN A 170 -5.31 -7.33 3.14
C GLN A 170 -5.60 -6.16 2.21
N ILE A 171 -4.56 -5.69 1.53
CA ILE A 171 -4.63 -4.64 0.50
C ILE A 171 -4.29 -5.30 -0.83
N GLU A 172 -5.30 -5.47 -1.68
CA GLU A 172 -5.11 -5.98 -3.03
C GLU A 172 -4.83 -4.82 -3.98
N ILE A 173 -3.68 -4.86 -4.63
CA ILE A 173 -3.29 -3.91 -5.67
C ILE A 173 -3.34 -4.59 -7.03
N LYS A 174 -3.74 -3.81 -8.04
CA LYS A 174 -3.91 -4.29 -9.42
C LYS A 174 -3.18 -3.41 -10.41
N SER A 175 -2.66 -4.03 -11.47
CA SER A 175 -2.02 -3.36 -12.59
C SER A 175 -2.95 -3.22 -13.79
N PRO A 176 -2.60 -2.39 -14.81
CA PRO A 176 -3.35 -2.29 -16.07
C PRO A 176 -3.41 -3.61 -16.86
N PHE A 177 -2.56 -4.57 -16.54
CA PHE A 177 -2.46 -5.88 -17.23
C PHE A 177 -3.04 -7.02 -16.38
N ASP A 178 -3.97 -6.71 -15.48
CA ASP A 178 -4.63 -7.66 -14.58
C ASP A 178 -3.70 -8.44 -13.64
N LEU A 179 -2.46 -7.99 -13.49
CA LEU A 179 -1.57 -8.54 -12.47
C LEU A 179 -2.03 -8.06 -11.09
N THR A 180 -2.16 -8.96 -10.16
CA THR A 180 -2.58 -8.67 -8.80
C THR A 180 -1.52 -9.08 -7.78
N LYS A 181 -1.38 -8.27 -6.74
CA LYS A 181 -0.60 -8.58 -5.54
C LYS A 181 -1.38 -8.18 -4.31
N THR A 182 -1.25 -8.97 -3.28
CA THR A 182 -1.89 -8.72 -1.99
C THR A 182 -0.82 -8.47 -0.94
N ILE A 183 -0.93 -7.33 -0.26
CA ILE A 183 -0.12 -6.98 0.90
C ILE A 183 -0.96 -7.30 2.14
N ILE A 184 -0.42 -8.13 3.02
CA ILE A 184 -1.07 -8.55 4.25
C ILE A 184 -0.31 -7.93 5.41
N VAL A 185 -1.02 -7.21 6.28
CA VAL A 185 -0.46 -6.69 7.53
C VAL A 185 -1.18 -7.38 8.69
N TRP A 186 -0.42 -8.13 9.45
CA TRP A 186 -0.91 -8.87 10.60
C TRP A 186 -0.99 -7.98 11.85
N SER A 187 -1.90 -8.25 12.75
CA SER A 187 -2.00 -7.57 14.06
C SER A 187 -0.70 -7.69 14.87
N THR A 188 0.12 -8.71 14.61
CA THR A 188 1.47 -8.83 15.20
C THR A 188 2.46 -7.77 14.68
N GLY A 189 2.09 -7.01 13.64
CA GLY A 189 2.96 -6.05 12.96
C GLY A 189 3.82 -6.66 11.85
N GLN A 190 3.63 -7.92 11.53
CA GLN A 190 4.30 -8.57 10.40
C GLN A 190 3.65 -8.14 9.08
N VAL A 191 4.48 -7.90 8.05
CA VAL A 191 4.01 -7.57 6.70
C VAL A 191 4.43 -8.69 5.75
N GLU A 192 3.50 -9.12 4.92
CA GLU A 192 3.70 -10.16 3.92
C GLU A 192 3.20 -9.67 2.55
N ILE A 193 3.92 -10.02 1.48
CA ILE A 193 3.51 -9.74 0.10
C ILE A 193 3.31 -11.06 -0.61
N ARG A 194 2.12 -11.28 -1.16
CA ARG A 194 1.77 -12.45 -1.97
C ARG A 194 1.36 -12.05 -3.37
N SER A 195 1.62 -12.91 -4.34
CA SER A 195 1.11 -12.77 -5.71
C SER A 195 -0.26 -13.43 -5.81
N GLY A 196 -1.21 -12.77 -6.46
CA GLY A 196 -2.58 -13.23 -6.63
C GLY A 196 -3.60 -12.37 -5.91
N THR A 197 -4.86 -12.71 -6.08
CA THR A 197 -6.00 -12.09 -5.42
C THR A 197 -6.15 -12.59 -3.98
N ILE A 198 -6.91 -11.87 -3.17
CA ILE A 198 -7.20 -12.31 -1.79
C ILE A 198 -7.88 -13.69 -1.79
N GLU A 199 -8.76 -13.95 -2.75
CA GLU A 199 -9.46 -15.25 -2.90
C GLU A 199 -8.54 -16.41 -3.23
N ASP A 200 -7.40 -16.15 -3.89
CA ASP A 200 -6.42 -17.19 -4.21
C ASP A 200 -5.52 -17.54 -3.00
N ILE A 201 -5.52 -16.69 -1.97
CA ILE A 201 -4.57 -16.76 -0.85
C ILE A 201 -5.20 -17.43 0.38
N PHE A 202 -6.50 -17.28 0.57
CA PHE A 202 -7.28 -17.81 1.68
C PHE A 202 -8.43 -18.67 1.19
#